data_d98b6e0f04d7543c8cc8c5fee37a7488
#
_entry.id   d98b6e0f04d7543c8cc8c5fee37a7488
#
_cell.length_a   1.000
_cell.length_b   1.000
_cell.length_c   1.000
_cell.angle_alpha   90.00
_cell.angle_beta   90.00
_cell.angle_gamma   90.00
#
_symmetry.space_group_name_H-M   'P 1'
#
loop_
_entity.id
_entity.type
_entity.pdbx_description
1 polymer ?
#
loop_
_entity_poly.entity_id
_entity_poly.type
_entity_poly.pdbx_seq_one_letter_code
_entity_poly.pdbx_strand_id
1 'polypeptide(L)'
;MLALPRKPKSRPPPARPVAALVGTYDGGSTPLDVRERDGTLYLNGGGFQQEPVRRSGTHFAISRDGRDRSVTFVRRHGAVTAVIVDGTSFPRRDYGGEVEAQIRAGGRSDITAIRARARAITPPAEAPPERAEELRNLEKIVPNVRLDIQYAKTNNFVGVPLYEKSGAFLQRPAAEALARVASALRPFGYGLLIHDGYRPWYVTRIFWDVTPDSSHVFVADPAKGSRHNRGAAIDLTLYRLADGKPVEMTSRYDEMSVRAYADYPGGTTRQRWHRDLLRREMERQGFTVYPEEWWHFDYRDWQKYAIQNLSLPELLTRRR
;
A
#
# COMPACT_ATOMS: atom_id res chain seq x y z
N MET A 1 0.38 10.76 18.22
CA MET A 1 1.43 9.73 18.10
C MET A 1 0.79 8.37 18.37
N LEU A 2 0.54 7.56 17.35
CA LEU A 2 0.00 6.20 17.53
C LEU A 2 1.08 5.37 18.23
N ALA A 3 0.71 4.64 19.29
CA ALA A 3 1.66 3.82 20.05
C ALA A 3 2.30 2.76 19.13
N LEU A 4 3.63 2.60 19.23
CA LEU A 4 4.37 1.55 18.52
C LEU A 4 3.70 0.18 18.76
N PRO A 5 3.44 -0.61 17.71
CA PRO A 5 2.91 -1.96 17.87
C PRO A 5 3.81 -2.76 18.82
N ARG A 6 3.22 -3.46 19.80
CA ARG A 6 3.96 -4.35 20.71
C ARG A 6 4.79 -5.36 19.90
N LYS A 7 5.92 -5.83 20.47
CA LYS A 7 6.76 -6.88 19.85
C LYS A 7 5.85 -7.99 19.29
N PRO A 8 5.90 -8.30 17.98
CA PRO A 8 4.99 -9.30 17.45
C PRO A 8 5.22 -10.62 18.14
N LYS A 9 4.11 -11.26 18.51
CA LYS A 9 4.08 -12.68 18.79
C LYS A 9 4.66 -13.44 17.60
N SER A 10 4.97 -14.73 17.76
CA SER A 10 5.36 -15.60 16.64
C SER A 10 4.45 -15.38 15.42
N ARG A 11 5.01 -15.56 14.19
CA ARG A 11 4.27 -15.41 12.96
C ARG A 11 2.99 -16.27 12.99
N PRO A 12 1.80 -15.69 12.80
CA PRO A 12 0.55 -16.45 12.79
C PRO A 12 0.54 -17.49 11.67
N PRO A 13 -0.14 -18.63 11.83
CA PRO A 13 -0.31 -19.60 10.76
C PRO A 13 -1.10 -18.97 9.59
N PRO A 14 -0.98 -19.53 8.36
CA PRO A 14 -1.86 -19.12 7.26
C PRO A 14 -3.33 -19.36 7.66
N ALA A 15 -4.22 -18.44 7.34
CA ALA A 15 -5.66 -18.55 7.59
C ALA A 15 -6.35 -19.56 6.61
N ARG A 16 -5.65 -20.63 6.22
CA ARG A 16 -6.24 -21.70 5.39
C ARG A 16 -7.21 -22.54 6.22
N PRO A 17 -8.39 -22.84 5.70
CA PRO A 17 -8.92 -22.63 4.35
C PRO A 17 -9.79 -21.37 4.18
N VAL A 18 -9.88 -20.50 5.17
CA VAL A 18 -10.83 -19.37 5.20
C VAL A 18 -10.29 -18.07 4.56
N ALA A 19 -9.00 -18.00 4.23
CA ALA A 19 -8.39 -16.80 3.67
C ALA A 19 -9.09 -16.28 2.39
N ALA A 20 -9.52 -17.18 1.52
CA ALA A 20 -10.23 -16.82 0.29
C ALA A 20 -11.64 -16.21 0.54
N LEU A 21 -12.20 -16.41 1.73
CA LEU A 21 -13.51 -15.90 2.14
C LEU A 21 -13.41 -14.45 2.67
N VAL A 22 -12.22 -14.06 3.14
CA VAL A 22 -11.96 -12.72 3.67
C VAL A 22 -12.01 -11.71 2.53
N GLY A 23 -12.69 -10.59 2.77
CA GLY A 23 -12.82 -9.53 1.77
C GLY A 23 -13.97 -8.58 2.10
N THR A 24 -14.17 -7.63 1.21
CA THR A 24 -15.24 -6.66 1.30
C THR A 24 -16.33 -6.99 0.29
N TYR A 25 -17.58 -6.88 0.72
CA TYR A 25 -18.77 -7.23 -0.04
C TYR A 25 -19.73 -6.05 -0.05
N ASP A 26 -20.55 -5.94 -1.08
CA ASP A 26 -21.50 -4.83 -1.20
C ASP A 26 -22.64 -4.98 -0.19
N GLY A 27 -22.70 -4.09 0.79
CA GLY A 27 -23.72 -4.02 1.82
C GLY A 27 -24.68 -2.84 1.63
N GLY A 28 -24.75 -2.27 0.43
CA GLY A 28 -25.52 -1.05 0.18
C GLY A 28 -24.78 0.19 0.76
N SER A 29 -25.41 0.91 1.69
CA SER A 29 -24.83 2.12 2.30
C SER A 29 -23.57 1.83 3.15
N THR A 30 -23.45 0.62 3.69
CA THR A 30 -22.30 0.21 4.52
C THR A 30 -21.76 -1.11 4.00
N PRO A 31 -20.49 -1.17 3.53
CA PRO A 31 -19.89 -2.42 3.09
C PRO A 31 -19.92 -3.49 4.18
N LEU A 32 -20.09 -4.74 3.77
CA LEU A 32 -19.91 -5.90 4.63
C LEU A 32 -18.46 -6.39 4.52
N ASP A 33 -17.68 -6.31 5.59
CA ASP A 33 -16.36 -6.90 5.68
C ASP A 33 -16.43 -8.30 6.30
N VAL A 34 -15.93 -9.28 5.61
CA VAL A 34 -15.59 -10.59 6.16
C VAL A 34 -14.13 -10.55 6.59
N ARG A 35 -13.88 -10.63 7.89
CA ARG A 35 -12.56 -10.55 8.52
C ARG A 35 -12.18 -11.89 9.14
N GLU A 36 -10.89 -12.13 9.30
CA GLU A 36 -10.41 -13.30 10.03
C GLU A 36 -9.58 -12.85 11.26
N ARG A 37 -9.83 -13.49 12.41
CA ARG A 37 -9.01 -13.37 13.61
C ARG A 37 -8.72 -14.76 14.17
N ASP A 38 -7.46 -15.13 14.20
CA ASP A 38 -6.97 -16.39 14.79
C ASP A 38 -7.76 -17.64 14.34
N GLY A 39 -8.06 -17.70 13.03
CA GLY A 39 -8.77 -18.82 12.40
C GLY A 39 -10.29 -18.67 12.36
N THR A 40 -10.87 -17.70 13.07
CA THR A 40 -12.32 -17.44 13.11
C THR A 40 -12.68 -16.31 12.14
N LEU A 41 -13.74 -16.50 11.34
CA LEU A 41 -14.32 -15.43 10.54
C LEU A 41 -15.27 -14.55 11.36
N TYR A 42 -15.36 -13.29 10.97
CA TYR A 42 -16.29 -12.31 11.55
C TYR A 42 -16.95 -11.50 10.45
N LEU A 43 -18.23 -11.21 10.59
CA LEU A 43 -18.96 -10.26 9.76
C LEU A 43 -18.98 -8.89 10.45
N ASN A 44 -18.66 -7.82 9.71
CA ASN A 44 -18.66 -6.46 10.22
C ASN A 44 -19.14 -5.48 9.13
N GLY A 45 -20.03 -4.54 9.46
CA GLY A 45 -20.72 -3.70 8.48
C GLY A 45 -21.89 -4.45 7.82
N GLY A 46 -22.60 -3.82 6.88
CA GLY A 46 -23.80 -4.43 6.26
C GLY A 46 -24.88 -4.81 7.24
N GLY A 47 -24.98 -4.14 8.39
CA GLY A 47 -25.92 -4.47 9.47
C GLY A 47 -25.35 -5.41 10.55
N PHE A 48 -24.08 -5.83 10.46
CA PHE A 48 -23.41 -6.72 11.41
C PHE A 48 -22.36 -5.98 12.24
N GLN A 49 -22.19 -6.38 13.53
CA GLN A 49 -21.20 -5.76 14.45
C GLN A 49 -20.25 -6.83 15.00
N GLN A 50 -19.24 -7.19 14.21
CA GLN A 50 -18.22 -8.20 14.56
C GLN A 50 -18.84 -9.57 14.95
N GLU A 51 -19.86 -10.00 14.21
CA GLU A 51 -20.54 -11.28 14.46
C GLU A 51 -19.60 -12.45 14.12
N PRO A 52 -19.28 -13.33 15.08
CA PRO A 52 -18.43 -14.49 14.83
C PRO A 52 -19.18 -15.51 13.95
N VAL A 53 -18.50 -15.97 12.90
CA VAL A 53 -19.01 -17.00 12.01
C VAL A 53 -18.55 -18.36 12.50
N ARG A 54 -19.49 -19.18 12.97
CA ARG A 54 -19.26 -20.58 13.34
C ARG A 54 -19.15 -21.42 12.09
N ARG A 55 -18.21 -22.36 12.08
CA ARG A 55 -18.03 -23.31 10.99
C ARG A 55 -18.24 -24.73 11.48
N SER A 56 -19.06 -25.49 10.75
CA SER A 56 -19.25 -26.93 10.94
C SER A 56 -19.09 -27.63 9.59
N GLY A 57 -17.92 -28.25 9.36
CA GLY A 57 -17.58 -28.83 8.07
C GLY A 57 -17.50 -27.76 6.95
N THR A 58 -18.43 -27.83 6.00
CA THR A 58 -18.61 -26.86 4.91
C THR A 58 -19.67 -25.80 5.20
N HIS A 59 -20.38 -25.91 6.32
CA HIS A 59 -21.46 -25.01 6.70
C HIS A 59 -20.93 -23.87 7.58
N PHE A 60 -21.45 -22.68 7.34
CA PHE A 60 -21.17 -21.49 8.15
C PHE A 60 -22.47 -20.90 8.68
N ALA A 61 -22.45 -20.40 9.90
CA ALA A 61 -23.59 -19.74 10.52
C ALA A 61 -23.14 -18.64 11.48
N ILE A 62 -23.99 -17.64 11.70
CA ILE A 62 -23.90 -16.69 12.80
C ILE A 62 -25.06 -16.92 13.77
N SER A 63 -24.89 -16.55 15.04
CA SER A 63 -25.98 -16.54 16.02
C SER A 63 -26.38 -15.11 16.32
N ARG A 64 -27.63 -14.74 16.03
CA ARG A 64 -28.16 -13.42 16.29
C ARG A 64 -29.57 -13.52 16.89
N ASP A 65 -29.80 -12.79 17.95
CA ASP A 65 -31.09 -12.80 18.67
C ASP A 65 -31.55 -14.23 19.09
N GLY A 66 -30.56 -15.06 19.50
CA GLY A 66 -30.81 -16.45 19.91
C GLY A 66 -31.17 -17.42 18.76
N ARG A 67 -31.03 -16.97 17.48
CA ARG A 67 -31.30 -17.81 16.28
C ARG A 67 -30.04 -17.95 15.44
N ASP A 68 -29.87 -19.15 14.89
CA ASP A 68 -28.83 -19.42 13.92
C ASP A 68 -29.28 -18.95 12.53
N ARG A 69 -28.43 -18.17 11.88
CA ARG A 69 -28.61 -17.68 10.51
C ARG A 69 -27.54 -18.26 9.63
N SER A 70 -27.92 -18.77 8.46
CA SER A 70 -26.98 -19.37 7.51
C SER A 70 -26.06 -18.33 6.90
N VAL A 71 -24.78 -18.72 6.67
CA VAL A 71 -23.82 -17.94 5.91
C VAL A 71 -23.29 -18.82 4.79
N THR A 72 -23.47 -18.40 3.54
CA THR A 72 -23.05 -19.15 2.35
C THR A 72 -22.13 -18.32 1.50
N PHE A 73 -20.93 -18.85 1.19
CA PHE A 73 -19.99 -18.21 0.26
C PHE A 73 -20.17 -18.76 -1.14
N VAL A 74 -20.67 -17.93 -2.05
CA VAL A 74 -20.90 -18.28 -3.45
C VAL A 74 -19.57 -18.25 -4.19
N ARG A 75 -19.29 -19.31 -4.99
CA ARG A 75 -18.07 -19.39 -5.79
C ARG A 75 -18.41 -19.52 -7.27
N ARG A 76 -17.65 -18.82 -8.11
CA ARG A 76 -17.67 -18.99 -9.58
C ARG A 76 -16.21 -19.15 -10.04
N HIS A 77 -15.95 -20.17 -10.83
CA HIS A 77 -14.60 -20.49 -11.33
C HIS A 77 -13.53 -20.51 -10.23
N GLY A 78 -13.87 -21.06 -9.05
CA GLY A 78 -12.96 -21.14 -7.89
C GLY A 78 -12.85 -19.86 -7.02
N ALA A 79 -13.25 -18.70 -7.53
CA ALA A 79 -13.23 -17.43 -6.79
C ALA A 79 -14.54 -17.23 -6.02
N VAL A 80 -14.44 -16.62 -4.83
CA VAL A 80 -15.62 -16.19 -4.06
C VAL A 80 -16.18 -14.92 -4.68
N THR A 81 -17.45 -14.94 -5.09
CA THR A 81 -18.12 -13.83 -5.80
C THR A 81 -19.21 -13.16 -4.97
N ALA A 82 -19.71 -13.82 -3.92
CA ALA A 82 -20.68 -13.25 -3.00
C ALA A 82 -20.64 -13.97 -1.66
N VAL A 83 -21.20 -13.35 -0.64
CA VAL A 83 -21.65 -13.99 0.60
C VAL A 83 -23.15 -13.79 0.76
N ILE A 84 -23.88 -14.84 1.12
CA ILE A 84 -25.30 -14.80 1.42
C ILE A 84 -25.46 -15.02 2.92
N VAL A 85 -26.14 -14.11 3.61
CA VAL A 85 -26.44 -14.22 5.03
C VAL A 85 -27.94 -14.18 5.19
N ASP A 86 -28.51 -15.27 5.69
CA ASP A 86 -29.96 -15.42 5.92
C ASP A 86 -30.80 -15.01 4.70
N GLY A 87 -30.41 -15.48 3.50
CA GLY A 87 -31.07 -15.17 2.25
C GLY A 87 -30.69 -13.84 1.58
N THR A 88 -30.06 -12.91 2.29
CA THR A 88 -29.60 -11.63 1.75
C THR A 88 -28.24 -11.81 1.09
N SER A 89 -28.12 -11.44 -0.19
CA SER A 89 -26.89 -11.55 -0.98
C SER A 89 -26.07 -10.28 -0.92
N PHE A 90 -24.76 -10.43 -0.65
CA PHE A 90 -23.74 -9.38 -0.65
C PHE A 90 -22.69 -9.75 -1.71
N PRO A 91 -22.74 -9.16 -2.92
CA PRO A 91 -21.73 -9.37 -3.95
C PRO A 91 -20.35 -8.95 -3.49
N ARG A 92 -19.30 -9.71 -3.86
CA ARG A 92 -17.93 -9.28 -3.58
C ARG A 92 -17.59 -8.04 -4.39
N ARG A 93 -16.99 -7.04 -3.76
CA ARG A 93 -16.65 -5.78 -4.39
C ARG A 93 -15.15 -5.49 -4.24
N ASP A 94 -14.56 -5.02 -5.33
CA ASP A 94 -13.18 -4.50 -5.33
C ASP A 94 -13.25 -2.96 -5.16
N TYR A 95 -13.38 -2.52 -3.92
CA TYR A 95 -13.41 -1.09 -3.62
C TYR A 95 -12.09 -0.43 -4.02
N GLY A 96 -12.16 0.69 -4.74
CA GLY A 96 -11.02 1.41 -5.31
C GLY A 96 -10.76 1.09 -6.78
N GLY A 97 -11.20 -0.05 -7.31
CA GLY A 97 -11.04 -0.40 -8.72
C GLY A 97 -11.77 0.52 -9.67
N GLU A 98 -12.89 1.11 -9.25
CA GLU A 98 -13.66 2.05 -10.07
C GLU A 98 -12.90 3.38 -10.29
N VAL A 99 -12.29 3.93 -9.23
CA VAL A 99 -11.47 5.14 -9.32
C VAL A 99 -10.23 4.89 -10.17
N GLU A 100 -9.55 3.75 -9.95
CA GLU A 100 -8.40 3.34 -10.76
C GLU A 100 -8.78 3.19 -12.25
N ALA A 101 -9.93 2.61 -12.55
CA ALA A 101 -10.42 2.46 -13.92
C ALA A 101 -10.69 3.81 -14.59
N GLN A 102 -11.25 4.79 -13.87
CA GLN A 102 -11.47 6.16 -14.35
C GLN A 102 -10.13 6.86 -14.64
N ILE A 103 -9.16 6.79 -13.73
CA ILE A 103 -7.83 7.38 -13.91
C ILE A 103 -7.13 6.75 -15.12
N ARG A 104 -7.17 5.42 -15.25
CA ARG A 104 -6.56 4.70 -16.38
C ARG A 104 -7.19 5.08 -17.72
N ALA A 105 -8.50 5.30 -17.76
CA ALA A 105 -9.20 5.73 -18.97
C ALA A 105 -8.79 7.17 -19.35
N GLY A 106 -8.75 8.11 -18.41
CA GLY A 106 -8.31 9.49 -18.63
C GLY A 106 -6.82 9.61 -18.94
N GLY A 107 -5.96 8.92 -18.17
CA GLY A 107 -4.51 8.98 -18.34
C GLY A 107 -4.00 8.40 -19.66
N ARG A 108 -4.65 7.38 -20.20
CA ARG A 108 -4.24 6.77 -21.48
C ARG A 108 -4.51 7.64 -22.70
N SER A 109 -5.56 8.44 -22.68
CA SER A 109 -6.00 9.22 -23.84
C SER A 109 -5.07 10.39 -24.16
N ASP A 110 -4.32 10.93 -23.17
CA ASP A 110 -3.51 12.14 -23.34
C ASP A 110 -2.18 12.15 -22.56
N ILE A 111 -1.66 10.99 -22.18
CA ILE A 111 -0.47 10.91 -21.32
C ILE A 111 0.76 11.61 -21.90
N THR A 112 0.88 11.66 -23.23
CA THR A 112 2.03 12.34 -23.88
C THR A 112 1.96 13.85 -23.68
N ALA A 113 0.80 14.45 -23.87
CA ALA A 113 0.58 15.88 -23.67
C ALA A 113 0.65 16.24 -22.17
N ILE A 114 0.06 15.42 -21.28
CA ILE A 114 0.14 15.59 -19.83
C ILE A 114 1.59 15.58 -19.36
N ARG A 115 2.38 14.59 -19.81
CA ARG A 115 3.80 14.47 -19.46
C ARG A 115 4.61 15.67 -19.97
N ALA A 116 4.37 16.11 -21.19
CA ALA A 116 5.04 17.29 -21.77
C ALA A 116 4.72 18.56 -20.96
N ARG A 117 3.46 18.78 -20.61
CA ARG A 117 3.04 19.91 -19.76
C ARG A 117 3.70 19.83 -18.38
N ALA A 118 3.62 18.69 -17.69
CA ALA A 118 4.17 18.53 -16.36
C ALA A 118 5.69 18.81 -16.31
N ARG A 119 6.42 18.42 -17.35
CA ARG A 119 7.88 18.69 -17.46
C ARG A 119 8.21 20.15 -17.76
N ALA A 120 7.32 20.88 -18.41
CA ALA A 120 7.51 22.28 -18.73
C ALA A 120 7.24 23.22 -17.52
N ILE A 121 6.60 22.71 -16.48
CA ILE A 121 6.28 23.49 -15.26
C ILE A 121 7.45 23.40 -14.28
N THR A 122 7.83 24.54 -13.71
CA THR A 122 8.81 24.61 -12.63
C THR A 122 8.15 24.17 -11.31
N PRO A 123 8.83 23.36 -10.47
CA PRO A 123 8.39 23.08 -9.12
C PRO A 123 8.12 24.35 -8.31
N PRO A 124 7.27 24.28 -7.27
CA PRO A 124 7.01 25.44 -6.42
C PRO A 124 8.30 25.95 -5.78
N ALA A 125 8.40 27.28 -5.69
CA ALA A 125 9.52 27.90 -4.99
C ALA A 125 9.42 27.64 -3.48
N GLU A 126 10.55 27.31 -2.86
CA GLU A 126 10.67 27.04 -1.43
C GLU A 126 11.77 27.89 -0.79
N ALA A 127 11.74 28.00 0.53
CA ALA A 127 12.88 28.50 1.28
C ALA A 127 14.12 27.60 1.05
N PRO A 128 15.32 28.12 1.17
CA PRO A 128 16.54 27.31 1.07
C PRO A 128 16.46 26.09 2.01
N PRO A 129 16.82 24.89 1.53
CA PRO A 129 16.76 23.69 2.36
C PRO A 129 17.82 23.74 3.48
N GLU A 130 17.50 23.15 4.64
CA GLU A 130 18.47 23.01 5.74
C GLU A 130 19.56 21.98 5.44
N ARG A 131 19.31 21.05 4.50
CA ARG A 131 20.24 20.00 4.11
C ARG A 131 20.41 19.93 2.60
N ALA A 132 21.64 19.75 2.18
CA ALA A 132 21.97 19.48 0.78
C ALA A 132 21.41 18.12 0.33
N GLU A 133 21.13 18.02 -0.96
CA GLU A 133 20.74 16.75 -1.60
C GLU A 133 21.86 15.72 -1.52
N GLU A 134 21.50 14.52 -1.06
CA GLU A 134 22.42 13.39 -1.01
C GLU A 134 21.69 12.08 -1.34
N LEU A 135 21.04 12.02 -2.51
CA LEU A 135 20.31 10.84 -2.96
C LEU A 135 21.25 9.65 -3.20
N ARG A 136 20.92 8.51 -2.63
CA ARG A 136 21.67 7.25 -2.74
C ARG A 136 20.80 6.16 -3.37
N ASN A 137 21.40 5.41 -4.29
CA ASN A 137 20.76 4.22 -4.87
C ASN A 137 20.64 3.12 -3.79
N LEU A 138 19.42 2.68 -3.54
CA LEU A 138 19.10 1.70 -2.49
C LEU A 138 19.69 0.32 -2.77
N GLU A 139 19.86 -0.07 -4.04
CA GLU A 139 20.46 -1.36 -4.41
C GLU A 139 21.93 -1.46 -3.97
N LYS A 140 22.61 -0.31 -3.82
CA LYS A 140 24.01 -0.25 -3.35
C LYS A 140 24.16 -0.22 -1.83
N ILE A 141 23.09 0.14 -1.09
CA ILE A 141 23.17 0.41 0.36
C ILE A 141 22.36 -0.59 1.16
N VAL A 142 21.19 -1.01 0.68
CA VAL A 142 20.26 -1.83 1.44
C VAL A 142 20.46 -3.31 1.13
N PRO A 143 20.84 -4.14 2.14
CA PRO A 143 21.11 -5.55 1.90
C PRO A 143 19.86 -6.31 1.42
N ASN A 144 20.02 -7.13 0.37
CA ASN A 144 18.97 -7.96 -0.20
C ASN A 144 17.68 -7.18 -0.55
N VAL A 145 17.81 -5.91 -0.90
CA VAL A 145 16.68 -5.14 -1.41
C VAL A 145 16.27 -5.67 -2.78
N ARG A 146 14.98 -5.69 -3.06
CA ARG A 146 14.42 -5.95 -4.38
C ARG A 146 13.61 -4.75 -4.84
N LEU A 147 13.62 -4.49 -6.13
CA LEU A 147 12.85 -3.41 -6.74
C LEU A 147 11.69 -4.00 -7.53
N ASP A 148 10.51 -3.45 -7.30
CA ASP A 148 9.30 -3.68 -8.06
C ASP A 148 8.65 -2.32 -8.36
N ILE A 149 9.44 -1.43 -9.00
CA ILE A 149 9.07 -0.03 -9.24
C ILE A 149 7.85 0.00 -10.15
N GLN A 150 6.68 0.26 -9.56
CA GLN A 150 5.40 0.18 -10.27
C GLN A 150 5.28 1.27 -11.33
N TYR A 151 5.81 2.47 -11.07
CA TYR A 151 5.74 3.60 -12.01
C TYR A 151 6.71 3.49 -13.19
N ALA A 152 7.61 2.51 -13.19
CA ALA A 152 8.39 2.13 -14.37
C ALA A 152 7.69 1.09 -15.27
N LYS A 153 6.48 0.65 -14.90
CA LYS A 153 5.69 -0.39 -15.57
C LYS A 153 4.31 0.14 -15.94
N THR A 154 3.52 -0.69 -16.62
CA THR A 154 2.10 -0.41 -16.91
C THR A 154 1.17 -0.84 -15.78
N ASN A 155 1.66 -1.61 -14.81
CA ASN A 155 0.89 -2.10 -13.67
C ASN A 155 0.89 -1.10 -12.51
N ASN A 156 0.48 0.15 -12.77
CA ASN A 156 0.25 1.20 -11.80
C ASN A 156 -1.15 1.79 -12.00
N PHE A 157 -1.60 2.65 -11.11
CA PHE A 157 -2.96 3.20 -11.17
C PHE A 157 -3.21 4.08 -12.40
N VAL A 158 -2.17 4.66 -13.04
CA VAL A 158 -2.29 5.43 -14.29
C VAL A 158 -2.36 4.50 -15.52
N GLY A 159 -1.80 3.29 -15.43
CA GLY A 159 -1.81 2.28 -16.49
C GLY A 159 -0.76 2.46 -17.58
N VAL A 160 0.20 3.38 -17.39
CA VAL A 160 1.32 3.64 -18.29
C VAL A 160 2.62 3.87 -17.51
N PRO A 161 3.80 3.57 -18.08
CA PRO A 161 5.05 3.89 -17.42
C PRO A 161 5.23 5.41 -17.29
N LEU A 162 5.58 5.87 -16.08
CA LEU A 162 5.87 7.28 -15.78
C LEU A 162 7.36 7.53 -15.61
N TYR A 163 8.12 6.52 -15.18
CA TYR A 163 9.57 6.53 -15.12
C TYR A 163 10.15 5.91 -16.39
N GLU A 164 11.22 6.49 -16.89
CA GLU A 164 11.95 6.00 -18.08
C GLU A 164 12.84 4.79 -17.74
N LYS A 165 13.24 4.68 -16.48
CA LYS A 165 14.06 3.57 -15.95
C LYS A 165 13.59 3.20 -14.55
N SER A 166 13.77 1.94 -14.19
CA SER A 166 13.60 1.46 -12.82
C SER A 166 14.79 1.89 -11.96
N GLY A 167 14.54 2.31 -10.73
CA GLY A 167 15.55 2.67 -9.76
C GLY A 167 14.87 3.21 -8.49
N ALA A 168 15.52 3.05 -7.34
CA ALA A 168 15.03 3.56 -6.07
C ALA A 168 16.14 4.33 -5.35
N PHE A 169 15.83 5.56 -4.95
CA PHE A 169 16.76 6.45 -4.28
C PHE A 169 16.13 7.04 -3.03
N LEU A 170 16.92 7.26 -2.00
CA LEU A 170 16.57 8.05 -0.82
C LEU A 170 17.74 8.96 -0.44
N GLN A 171 17.47 10.02 0.34
CA GLN A 171 18.53 10.76 1.02
C GLN A 171 19.36 9.82 1.88
N ARG A 172 20.69 10.04 1.94
CA ARG A 172 21.63 9.13 2.61
C ARG A 172 21.19 8.69 4.01
N PRO A 173 20.78 9.58 4.92
CA PRO A 173 20.37 9.14 6.27
C PRO A 173 19.15 8.21 6.27
N ALA A 174 18.20 8.44 5.35
CA ALA A 174 17.03 7.59 5.17
C ALA A 174 17.41 6.23 4.55
N ALA A 175 18.32 6.21 3.56
CA ALA A 175 18.83 4.98 2.96
C ALA A 175 19.59 4.11 3.98
N GLU A 176 20.44 4.71 4.81
CA GLU A 176 21.14 4.01 5.91
C GLU A 176 20.17 3.49 6.97
N ALA A 177 19.13 4.25 7.31
CA ALA A 177 18.07 3.79 8.21
C ALA A 177 17.33 2.59 7.61
N LEU A 178 17.01 2.61 6.30
CA LEU A 178 16.36 1.51 5.60
C LEU A 178 17.23 0.25 5.58
N ALA A 179 18.56 0.38 5.47
CA ALA A 179 19.49 -0.75 5.56
C ALA A 179 19.42 -1.44 6.94
N ARG A 180 19.25 -0.65 8.01
CA ARG A 180 19.03 -1.22 9.36
C ARG A 180 17.67 -1.91 9.49
N VAL A 181 16.61 -1.38 8.84
CA VAL A 181 15.30 -2.06 8.75
C VAL A 181 15.45 -3.43 8.06
N ALA A 182 16.12 -3.47 6.91
CA ALA A 182 16.33 -4.71 6.17
C ALA A 182 17.08 -5.75 7.04
N SER A 183 18.10 -5.31 7.78
CA SER A 183 18.85 -6.17 8.70
C SER A 183 17.97 -6.71 9.85
N ALA A 184 17.09 -5.87 10.40
CA ALA A 184 16.17 -6.23 11.49
C ALA A 184 15.07 -7.21 11.04
N LEU A 185 14.70 -7.23 9.77
CA LEU A 185 13.69 -8.13 9.21
C LEU A 185 14.24 -9.53 8.85
N ARG A 186 15.56 -9.67 8.64
CA ARG A 186 16.18 -10.96 8.28
C ARG A 186 15.87 -12.10 9.25
N PRO A 187 15.96 -11.93 10.59
CA PRO A 187 15.62 -13.01 11.53
C PRO A 187 14.18 -13.50 11.42
N PHE A 188 13.27 -12.68 10.89
CA PHE A 188 11.88 -13.07 10.62
C PHE A 188 11.71 -13.77 9.26
N GLY A 189 12.77 -13.86 8.45
CA GLY A 189 12.77 -14.48 7.12
C GLY A 189 12.26 -13.56 6.00
N TYR A 190 12.33 -12.23 6.19
CA TYR A 190 11.84 -11.25 5.22
C TYR A 190 12.94 -10.31 4.74
N GLY A 191 12.79 -9.86 3.48
CA GLY A 191 13.51 -8.76 2.86
C GLY A 191 12.53 -7.66 2.43
N LEU A 192 13.08 -6.54 1.96
CA LEU A 192 12.31 -5.37 1.49
C LEU A 192 12.12 -5.40 -0.02
N LEU A 193 10.88 -5.18 -0.46
CA LEU A 193 10.50 -4.99 -1.86
C LEU A 193 10.00 -3.55 -2.05
N ILE A 194 10.73 -2.76 -2.82
CA ILE A 194 10.48 -1.33 -3.00
C ILE A 194 9.58 -1.11 -4.21
N HIS A 195 8.50 -0.34 -4.03
CA HIS A 195 7.56 0.06 -5.08
C HIS A 195 7.84 1.46 -5.61
N ASP A 196 8.22 2.41 -4.72
CA ASP A 196 8.67 3.76 -5.07
C ASP A 196 9.61 4.32 -4.00
N GLY A 197 10.51 5.24 -4.40
CA GLY A 197 11.40 5.99 -3.51
C GLY A 197 11.35 7.47 -3.85
N TYR A 198 12.51 8.07 -4.16
CA TYR A 198 12.53 9.40 -4.74
C TYR A 198 11.70 9.43 -6.02
N ARG A 199 10.77 10.38 -6.09
CA ARG A 199 9.87 10.65 -7.22
C ARG A 199 10.15 12.06 -7.76
N PRO A 200 10.51 12.24 -9.03
CA PRO A 200 10.61 13.57 -9.61
C PRO A 200 9.31 14.34 -9.45
N TRP A 201 9.38 15.64 -9.18
CA TRP A 201 8.18 16.44 -8.94
C TRP A 201 7.20 16.43 -10.14
N TYR A 202 7.73 16.41 -11.38
CA TYR A 202 6.85 16.35 -12.56
C TYR A 202 5.94 15.10 -12.57
N VAL A 203 6.35 14.01 -11.92
CA VAL A 203 5.52 12.80 -11.81
C VAL A 203 4.39 13.01 -10.78
N THR A 204 4.65 13.70 -9.67
CA THR A 204 3.59 14.11 -8.74
C THR A 204 2.57 15.01 -9.43
N ARG A 205 3.04 15.90 -10.30
CA ARG A 205 2.17 16.74 -11.11
C ARG A 205 1.33 15.91 -12.09
N ILE A 206 1.90 14.88 -12.72
CA ILE A 206 1.15 13.97 -13.60
C ILE A 206 0.06 13.25 -12.79
N PHE A 207 0.37 12.75 -11.60
CA PHE A 207 -0.63 12.09 -10.75
C PHE A 207 -1.84 12.98 -10.50
N TRP A 208 -1.58 14.22 -10.16
CA TRP A 208 -2.63 15.22 -9.95
C TRP A 208 -3.47 15.46 -11.20
N ASP A 209 -2.82 15.67 -12.34
CA ASP A 209 -3.47 16.01 -13.61
C ASP A 209 -4.32 14.85 -14.19
N VAL A 210 -4.01 13.59 -13.86
CA VAL A 210 -4.77 12.42 -14.34
C VAL A 210 -5.84 11.96 -13.34
N THR A 211 -5.80 12.43 -12.10
CA THR A 211 -6.73 12.03 -11.05
C THR A 211 -7.93 12.98 -11.05
N PRO A 212 -9.18 12.46 -11.06
CA PRO A 212 -10.36 13.31 -10.93
C PRO A 212 -10.34 14.14 -9.64
N ASP A 213 -10.85 15.37 -9.67
CA ASP A 213 -10.86 16.29 -8.51
C ASP A 213 -11.45 15.66 -7.25
N SER A 214 -12.52 14.86 -7.40
CA SER A 214 -13.16 14.12 -6.30
C SER A 214 -12.26 13.09 -5.64
N SER A 215 -11.14 12.72 -6.28
CA SER A 215 -10.19 11.71 -5.82
C SER A 215 -8.81 12.29 -5.49
N HIS A 216 -8.64 13.61 -5.51
CA HIS A 216 -7.39 14.29 -5.17
C HIS A 216 -6.92 14.04 -3.73
N VAL A 217 -7.80 13.54 -2.85
CA VAL A 217 -7.42 13.09 -1.50
C VAL A 217 -6.38 11.95 -1.50
N PHE A 218 -6.31 11.18 -2.60
CA PHE A 218 -5.38 10.05 -2.75
C PHE A 218 -4.04 10.40 -3.40
N VAL A 219 -3.84 11.65 -3.84
CA VAL A 219 -2.60 12.09 -4.50
C VAL A 219 -2.09 13.39 -3.87
N ALA A 220 -0.77 13.54 -3.83
CA ALA A 220 -0.16 14.72 -3.25
C ALA A 220 -0.41 15.97 -4.12
N ASP A 221 -0.79 17.07 -3.48
CA ASP A 221 -0.94 18.39 -4.11
C ASP A 221 0.44 18.87 -4.63
N PRO A 222 0.64 19.02 -5.94
CA PRO A 222 1.92 19.44 -6.50
C PRO A 222 2.34 20.85 -6.08
N ALA A 223 1.39 21.72 -5.68
CA ALA A 223 1.71 23.05 -5.15
C ALA A 223 2.45 22.97 -3.80
N LYS A 224 2.26 21.89 -3.03
CA LYS A 224 2.95 21.62 -1.76
C LYS A 224 4.11 20.64 -1.94
N GLY A 225 4.13 19.91 -3.06
CA GLY A 225 5.03 18.81 -3.31
C GLY A 225 4.73 17.57 -2.47
N SER A 226 5.37 16.47 -2.84
CA SER A 226 5.34 15.21 -2.11
C SER A 226 6.64 15.02 -1.32
N ARG A 227 6.58 14.26 -0.23
CA ARG A 227 7.77 13.83 0.52
C ARG A 227 8.70 12.95 -0.31
N HIS A 228 8.12 12.21 -1.29
CA HIS A 228 8.89 11.50 -2.32
C HIS A 228 9.74 12.45 -3.18
N ASN A 229 9.24 13.66 -3.48
CA ASN A 229 10.01 14.64 -4.25
C ASN A 229 11.26 15.11 -3.52
N ARG A 230 11.31 14.93 -2.20
CA ARG A 230 12.46 15.28 -1.34
C ARG A 230 13.42 14.10 -1.14
N GLY A 231 13.11 12.92 -1.69
CA GLY A 231 13.86 11.69 -1.46
C GLY A 231 13.82 11.22 0.00
N ALA A 232 12.77 11.56 0.72
CA ALA A 232 12.62 11.26 2.14
C ALA A 232 11.31 10.52 2.48
N ALA A 233 10.67 9.93 1.47
CA ALA A 233 9.58 8.97 1.62
C ALA A 233 9.84 7.73 0.76
N ILE A 234 9.25 6.61 1.17
CA ILE A 234 9.40 5.33 0.50
C ILE A 234 8.12 4.50 0.58
N ASP A 235 7.76 3.88 -0.55
CA ASP A 235 6.70 2.90 -0.65
C ASP A 235 7.28 1.50 -0.79
N LEU A 236 6.90 0.60 0.10
CA LEU A 236 7.50 -0.73 0.14
C LEU A 236 6.61 -1.78 0.79
N THR A 237 6.97 -3.03 0.52
CA THR A 237 6.40 -4.20 1.19
C THR A 237 7.49 -5.20 1.58
N LEU A 238 7.08 -6.34 2.12
CA LEU A 238 7.95 -7.46 2.46
C LEU A 238 7.93 -8.51 1.36
N TYR A 239 9.07 -9.19 1.18
CA TYR A 239 9.12 -10.46 0.44
C TYR A 239 9.75 -11.56 1.30
N ARG A 240 9.41 -12.82 1.05
CA ARG A 240 10.01 -13.95 1.75
C ARG A 240 11.40 -14.25 1.21
N LEU A 241 12.40 -14.32 2.07
CA LEU A 241 13.78 -14.67 1.69
C LEU A 241 13.88 -16.10 1.12
N ALA A 242 13.02 -17.01 1.58
CA ALA A 242 13.06 -18.43 1.21
C ALA A 242 12.71 -18.69 -0.27
N ASP A 243 11.79 -17.92 -0.86
CA ASP A 243 11.30 -18.16 -2.22
C ASP A 243 11.20 -16.87 -3.08
N GLY A 244 11.54 -15.73 -2.47
CA GLY A 244 11.52 -14.44 -3.14
C GLY A 244 10.14 -13.87 -3.46
N LYS A 245 9.06 -14.49 -3.02
CA LYS A 245 7.69 -14.04 -3.31
C LYS A 245 7.26 -12.93 -2.35
N PRO A 246 6.56 -11.91 -2.85
CA PRO A 246 5.94 -10.90 -1.99
C PRO A 246 5.02 -11.55 -0.95
N VAL A 247 4.87 -10.92 0.20
CA VAL A 247 3.87 -11.34 1.19
C VAL A 247 2.52 -10.70 0.89
N GLU A 248 1.45 -11.36 1.34
CA GLU A 248 0.13 -10.78 1.28
C GLU A 248 -0.04 -9.75 2.40
N MET A 249 -0.48 -8.56 2.04
CA MET A 249 -0.84 -7.45 2.93
C MET A 249 -2.36 -7.25 2.97
N THR A 250 -2.84 -6.27 3.72
CA THR A 250 -4.29 -6.00 3.89
C THR A 250 -4.97 -5.46 2.63
N SER A 251 -4.20 -4.82 1.74
CA SER A 251 -4.63 -4.37 0.42
C SER A 251 -3.50 -4.53 -0.60
N ARG A 252 -3.78 -4.25 -1.86
CA ARG A 252 -2.75 -4.03 -2.89
C ARG A 252 -2.03 -2.70 -2.63
N TYR A 253 -0.85 -2.56 -3.19
CA TYR A 253 -0.17 -1.27 -3.33
C TYR A 253 -1.03 -0.33 -4.19
N ASP A 254 -1.07 0.96 -3.87
CA ASP A 254 -1.89 1.99 -4.53
C ASP A 254 -3.41 1.70 -4.56
N GLU A 255 -3.91 0.85 -3.68
CA GLU A 255 -5.35 0.60 -3.60
C GLU A 255 -6.06 1.80 -2.95
N MET A 256 -6.90 2.49 -3.71
CA MET A 256 -7.66 3.67 -3.27
C MET A 256 -8.90 3.26 -2.45
N SER A 257 -8.68 2.66 -1.28
CA SER A 257 -9.75 2.21 -0.37
C SER A 257 -9.30 2.24 1.08
N VAL A 258 -10.25 2.14 2.01
CA VAL A 258 -9.96 2.05 3.47
C VAL A 258 -9.10 0.84 3.84
N ARG A 259 -8.97 -0.16 2.97
CA ARG A 259 -8.10 -1.33 3.18
C ARG A 259 -6.61 -0.97 3.11
N ALA A 260 -6.29 0.17 2.51
CA ALA A 260 -4.94 0.74 2.46
C ALA A 260 -4.49 1.33 3.80
N TYR A 261 -5.42 1.68 4.67
CA TYR A 261 -5.09 2.35 5.94
C TYR A 261 -4.15 1.51 6.81
N ALA A 262 -3.20 2.19 7.42
CA ALA A 262 -2.16 1.59 8.25
C ALA A 262 -2.72 0.85 9.49
N ASP A 263 -3.94 1.16 9.92
CA ASP A 263 -4.64 0.53 11.04
C ASP A 263 -5.89 -0.25 10.61
N TYR A 264 -6.10 -0.48 9.31
CA TYR A 264 -7.26 -1.22 8.81
C TYR A 264 -7.43 -2.55 9.56
N PRO A 265 -8.58 -2.78 10.22
CA PRO A 265 -8.79 -3.95 11.08
C PRO A 265 -9.20 -5.22 10.32
N GLY A 266 -9.44 -5.11 9.01
CA GLY A 266 -9.84 -6.22 8.14
C GLY A 266 -8.66 -7.08 7.67
N GLY A 267 -8.90 -7.91 6.66
CA GLY A 267 -7.93 -8.89 6.20
C GLY A 267 -7.80 -10.09 7.14
N THR A 268 -6.71 -10.84 7.01
CA THR A 268 -6.37 -11.97 7.90
C THR A 268 -5.43 -11.53 9.02
N THR A 269 -5.39 -12.27 10.13
CA THR A 269 -4.42 -12.06 11.23
C THR A 269 -2.98 -12.03 10.68
N ARG A 270 -2.67 -12.88 9.69
CA ARG A 270 -1.34 -12.92 9.09
C ARG A 270 -1.02 -11.70 8.23
N GLN A 271 -1.98 -11.18 7.46
CA GLN A 271 -1.80 -9.95 6.68
C GLN A 271 -1.55 -8.75 7.59
N ARG A 272 -2.36 -8.59 8.64
CA ARG A 272 -2.15 -7.55 9.65
C ARG A 272 -0.81 -7.70 10.36
N TRP A 273 -0.41 -8.93 10.69
CA TRP A 273 0.89 -9.19 11.32
C TRP A 273 2.07 -8.77 10.42
N HIS A 274 2.00 -9.04 9.09
CA HIS A 274 3.03 -8.61 8.15
C HIS A 274 3.12 -7.09 8.10
N ARG A 275 1.98 -6.41 7.96
CA ARG A 275 1.87 -4.95 7.95
C ARG A 275 2.47 -4.35 9.25
N ASP A 276 2.06 -4.87 10.39
CA ASP A 276 2.47 -4.37 11.69
C ASP A 276 3.95 -4.68 11.99
N LEU A 277 4.49 -5.79 11.47
CA LEU A 277 5.92 -6.09 11.51
C LEU A 277 6.72 -5.06 10.72
N LEU A 278 6.33 -4.80 9.46
CA LEU A 278 6.97 -3.80 8.60
C LEU A 278 6.94 -2.43 9.28
N ARG A 279 5.76 -1.97 9.68
CA ARG A 279 5.56 -0.68 10.36
C ARG A 279 6.47 -0.55 11.58
N ARG A 280 6.49 -1.54 12.46
CA ARG A 280 7.30 -1.50 13.68
C ARG A 280 8.79 -1.35 13.39
N GLU A 281 9.33 -2.12 12.42
CA GLU A 281 10.76 -2.05 12.13
C GLU A 281 11.13 -0.74 11.41
N MET A 282 10.23 -0.18 10.58
CA MET A 282 10.39 1.14 9.97
C MET A 282 10.38 2.25 11.03
N GLU A 283 9.38 2.26 11.92
CA GLU A 283 9.25 3.30 12.96
C GLU A 283 10.44 3.30 13.94
N ARG A 284 11.01 2.13 14.24
CA ARG A 284 12.24 2.02 15.05
C ARG A 284 13.45 2.71 14.43
N GLN A 285 13.47 2.85 13.13
CA GLN A 285 14.57 3.49 12.40
C GLN A 285 14.28 4.94 12.00
N GLY A 286 13.22 5.53 12.56
CA GLY A 286 12.91 6.95 12.39
C GLY A 286 12.05 7.26 11.17
N PHE A 287 11.39 6.28 10.62
CA PHE A 287 10.30 6.47 9.67
C PHE A 287 8.95 6.61 10.41
N THR A 288 7.97 7.16 9.73
CA THR A 288 6.58 7.26 10.23
C THR A 288 5.64 6.79 9.13
N VAL A 289 4.77 5.84 9.42
CA VAL A 289 3.76 5.38 8.45
C VAL A 289 2.76 6.49 8.16
N TYR A 290 2.38 6.64 6.89
CA TYR A 290 1.25 7.50 6.52
C TYR A 290 -0.07 6.81 6.89
N PRO A 291 -0.99 7.48 7.62
CA PRO A 291 -2.17 6.80 8.17
C PRO A 291 -3.06 6.13 7.12
N GLU A 292 -3.19 6.71 5.94
CA GLU A 292 -4.05 6.23 4.85
C GLU A 292 -3.39 5.18 3.95
N GLU A 293 -2.06 4.94 4.12
CA GLU A 293 -1.27 4.06 3.23
C GLU A 293 -0.31 3.19 4.04
N TRP A 294 -0.59 1.90 4.22
CA TRP A 294 0.25 0.98 5.00
C TRP A 294 1.65 0.79 4.41
N TRP A 295 1.85 1.07 3.14
CA TRP A 295 3.13 0.93 2.42
C TRP A 295 4.01 2.17 2.48
N HIS A 296 3.43 3.37 2.73
CA HIS A 296 4.10 4.66 2.66
C HIS A 296 4.71 5.06 4.01
N PHE A 297 6.00 5.40 3.97
CA PHE A 297 6.75 5.81 5.16
C PHE A 297 7.56 7.07 4.92
N ASP A 298 7.33 8.09 5.74
CA ASP A 298 8.10 9.34 5.76
C ASP A 298 9.30 9.22 6.69
N TYR A 299 10.48 9.65 6.23
CA TYR A 299 11.62 9.79 7.10
C TYR A 299 11.53 11.08 7.93
N ARG A 300 11.88 11.03 9.21
CA ARG A 300 11.70 12.09 10.22
C ARG A 300 12.20 13.49 9.83
N ASP A 301 13.20 13.60 8.95
CA ASP A 301 13.83 14.86 8.55
C ASP A 301 13.41 15.33 7.16
N TRP A 302 12.28 14.83 6.61
CA TRP A 302 11.88 15.11 5.24
C TRP A 302 11.72 16.59 4.91
N GLN A 303 11.28 17.43 5.88
CA GLN A 303 11.10 18.87 5.69
C GLN A 303 12.42 19.61 5.42
N LYS A 304 13.56 19.02 5.79
CA LYS A 304 14.89 19.64 5.66
C LYS A 304 15.46 19.59 4.24
N TYR A 305 14.82 18.85 3.35
CA TYR A 305 15.26 18.68 1.96
C TYR A 305 14.32 19.42 1.01
N ALA A 306 14.89 20.03 -0.04
CA ALA A 306 14.11 20.67 -1.10
C ALA A 306 13.35 19.66 -1.96
N ILE A 307 12.28 20.13 -2.59
CA ILE A 307 11.64 19.46 -3.72
C ILE A 307 12.62 19.37 -4.88
N GLN A 308 12.73 18.21 -5.49
CA GLN A 308 13.64 17.93 -6.58
C GLN A 308 12.86 17.42 -7.80
N ASN A 309 13.44 17.65 -8.99
CA ASN A 309 12.81 17.29 -10.26
C ASN A 309 13.76 16.57 -11.24
N LEU A 310 14.82 15.94 -10.72
CA LEU A 310 15.75 15.14 -11.52
C LEU A 310 15.09 13.84 -11.94
N SER A 311 15.24 13.48 -13.21
CA SER A 311 14.75 12.19 -13.71
C SER A 311 15.60 11.02 -13.17
N LEU A 312 15.05 9.81 -13.14
CA LEU A 312 15.79 8.62 -12.72
C LEU A 312 16.99 8.31 -13.62
N PRO A 313 16.94 8.48 -14.97
CA PRO A 313 18.12 8.37 -15.82
C PRO A 313 19.26 9.30 -15.41
N GLU A 314 18.97 10.56 -15.09
CA GLU A 314 19.98 11.52 -14.61
C GLU A 314 20.63 11.05 -13.30
N LEU A 315 19.84 10.53 -12.35
CA LEU A 315 20.36 10.01 -11.09
C LEU A 315 21.20 8.73 -11.28
N LEU A 316 20.80 7.85 -12.19
CA LEU A 316 21.53 6.61 -12.48
C LEU A 316 22.89 6.85 -13.17
N THR A 317 23.03 7.96 -13.88
CA THR A 317 24.29 8.35 -14.55
C THR A 317 25.23 9.13 -13.66
N ARG A 318 24.74 9.72 -12.54
CA ARG A 318 25.61 10.42 -11.59
C ARG A 318 26.58 9.45 -10.91
N ARG A 319 27.87 9.63 -11.13
CA ARG A 319 28.94 8.93 -10.40
C ARG A 319 29.05 9.55 -8.99
N ARG A 320 28.36 8.95 -8.01
CA ARG A 320 28.55 9.27 -6.57
C ARG A 320 28.74 7.99 -5.77
#